data_3110a27d55f9e2f9f0d4843e870efe11
#
_entry.id   3110a27d55f9e2f9f0d4843e870efe11
#
_cell.length_a   1.000
_cell.length_b   1.000
_cell.length_c   1.000
_cell.angle_alpha   90.00
_cell.angle_beta   90.00
_cell.angle_gamma   90.00
#
_symmetry.space_group_name_H-M   'P 1'
#
loop_
_entity.id
_entity.type
_entity.pdbx_description
1 polymer ?
#
loop_
_entity_poly.entity_id
_entity_poly.type
_entity_poly.pdbx_seq_one_letter_code
_entity_poly.pdbx_strand_id
1 'polypeptide(L)'
;MTIHSATLWPDRRMLWRWHFFAGLFCLPFVAFLSLTGAVYLFKPQIDDWIDWRYDHLPIVLSPSPEQDVQTAVAAVPQGAFLAYELPRTVQSAARVLVSRPDGEAVRVYVNRNTHTVVKTVLEESRFERLVFRLHGQLLLGNVGSVIMEMVASWTIVLIVTGVLLWWPRHQRGLAGIVYPRLGTKGRTRWRDIHAVTGVWTSVFLVLFLVSGLPWSFVWGHTLQSVENTLGRLTSVKDWEIGAVPAAAVIAGHPLGQPQKLPAKENMDMPGMDMPAALTSFPEGNLLSSLDTVVKTASALSLPAPVIITPSGSLWTVRSDTQNRPLRESVTVTPDGHVMTQETFAEKGIIDRVIGYGVAAHEGQLFGKMNQAINLLVAVGLLMMSCAATVLWLKRKPAGSLGPPPALPSQKYGMVGMTT
;
A
#
# COMPACT_ATOMS: atom_id res chain seq x y z
N MET A 1 2.83 -41.13 43.18
CA MET A 1 1.96 -40.37 42.28
C MET A 1 2.76 -39.19 41.76
N THR A 2 3.50 -39.38 40.69
CA THR A 2 4.38 -38.36 40.09
C THR A 2 3.49 -37.40 39.27
N ILE A 3 3.32 -36.19 39.79
CA ILE A 3 2.68 -35.09 39.09
C ILE A 3 3.58 -34.75 37.91
N HIS A 4 3.17 -35.18 36.72
CA HIS A 4 3.75 -34.65 35.47
C HIS A 4 3.43 -33.17 35.43
N SER A 5 4.43 -32.32 35.68
CA SER A 5 4.35 -30.91 35.40
C SER A 5 4.06 -30.77 33.91
N ALA A 6 2.82 -30.46 33.57
CA ALA A 6 2.44 -30.08 32.21
C ALA A 6 3.28 -28.85 31.85
N THR A 7 4.25 -29.03 30.96
CA THR A 7 5.04 -27.92 30.44
C THR A 7 4.06 -27.02 29.68
N LEU A 8 3.86 -25.80 30.19
CA LEU A 8 2.97 -24.77 29.60
C LEU A 8 3.39 -24.30 28.17
N TRP A 9 4.53 -24.81 27.69
CA TRP A 9 5.06 -24.47 26.38
C TRP A 9 4.73 -25.55 25.34
N PRO A 10 4.29 -25.16 24.13
CA PRO A 10 4.05 -26.12 23.05
C PRO A 10 5.36 -26.87 22.72
N ASP A 11 5.26 -28.17 22.58
CA ASP A 11 6.38 -29.01 22.17
C ASP A 11 6.79 -28.69 20.71
N ARG A 12 8.01 -29.11 20.31
CA ARG A 12 8.52 -28.85 18.96
C ARG A 12 7.67 -29.48 17.87
N ARG A 13 6.94 -30.57 18.15
CA ARG A 13 6.03 -31.21 17.20
C ARG A 13 4.79 -30.35 16.96
N MET A 14 4.27 -29.76 18.02
CA MET A 14 3.12 -28.85 17.95
C MET A 14 3.49 -27.57 17.21
N LEU A 15 4.63 -26.94 17.53
CA LEU A 15 5.15 -25.76 16.80
C LEU A 15 5.34 -26.08 15.32
N TRP A 16 5.90 -27.27 14.98
CA TRP A 16 6.11 -27.67 13.61
C TRP A 16 4.77 -27.86 12.87
N ARG A 17 3.75 -28.44 13.52
CA ARG A 17 2.41 -28.59 12.93
C ARG A 17 1.75 -27.25 12.67
N TRP A 18 1.81 -26.32 13.63
CA TRP A 18 1.29 -24.97 13.45
C TRP A 18 1.98 -24.26 12.27
N HIS A 19 3.30 -24.31 12.24
CA HIS A 19 4.08 -23.73 11.15
C HIS A 19 3.71 -24.35 9.79
N PHE A 20 3.52 -25.66 9.76
CA PHE A 20 3.15 -26.37 8.52
C PHE A 20 1.77 -25.96 8.01
N PHE A 21 0.73 -25.99 8.85
CA PHE A 21 -0.62 -25.67 8.40
C PHE A 21 -0.78 -24.19 8.09
N ALA A 22 -0.24 -23.30 8.91
CA ALA A 22 -0.17 -21.87 8.62
C ALA A 22 0.58 -21.62 7.30
N GLY A 23 1.72 -22.32 7.09
CA GLY A 23 2.50 -22.22 5.87
C GLY A 23 1.76 -22.71 4.64
N LEU A 24 1.04 -23.82 4.73
CA LEU A 24 0.24 -24.35 3.61
C LEU A 24 -0.84 -23.35 3.18
N PHE A 25 -1.49 -22.69 4.15
CA PHE A 25 -2.49 -21.66 3.89
C PHE A 25 -1.84 -20.40 3.31
N CYS A 26 -0.80 -19.86 3.95
CA CYS A 26 -0.20 -18.59 3.55
C CYS A 26 0.65 -18.65 2.28
N LEU A 27 1.18 -19.81 1.92
CA LEU A 27 2.17 -19.96 0.84
C LEU A 27 1.74 -19.35 -0.50
N PRO A 28 0.54 -19.61 -1.05
CA PRO A 28 0.14 -19.00 -2.32
C PRO A 28 -0.01 -17.48 -2.20
N PHE A 29 -0.50 -16.99 -1.08
CA PHE A 29 -0.70 -15.56 -0.85
C PHE A 29 0.63 -14.83 -0.66
N VAL A 30 1.57 -15.37 0.13
CA VAL A 30 2.89 -14.78 0.30
C VAL A 30 3.64 -14.70 -1.04
N ALA A 31 3.58 -15.73 -1.85
CA ALA A 31 4.16 -15.70 -3.19
C ALA A 31 3.50 -14.63 -4.08
N PHE A 32 2.17 -14.55 -4.07
CA PHE A 32 1.40 -13.55 -4.83
C PHE A 32 1.69 -12.12 -4.35
N LEU A 33 1.67 -11.89 -3.03
CA LEU A 33 1.99 -10.59 -2.42
C LEU A 33 3.42 -10.14 -2.74
N SER A 34 4.37 -11.07 -2.70
CA SER A 34 5.77 -10.76 -3.05
C SER A 34 5.90 -10.33 -4.50
N LEU A 35 5.15 -10.95 -5.41
CA LEU A 35 5.16 -10.60 -6.83
C LEU A 35 4.49 -9.24 -7.08
N THR A 36 3.28 -9.04 -6.56
CA THR A 36 2.53 -7.79 -6.74
C THR A 36 3.22 -6.61 -6.03
N GLY A 37 3.79 -6.84 -4.85
CA GLY A 37 4.59 -5.86 -4.13
C GLY A 37 5.86 -5.48 -4.88
N ALA A 38 6.58 -6.47 -5.45
CA ALA A 38 7.76 -6.20 -6.28
C ALA A 38 7.42 -5.31 -7.50
N VAL A 39 6.27 -5.52 -8.13
CA VAL A 39 5.79 -4.66 -9.23
C VAL A 39 5.46 -3.26 -8.70
N TYR A 40 4.77 -3.15 -7.57
CA TYR A 40 4.37 -1.85 -7.00
C TYR A 40 5.56 -0.99 -6.54
N LEU A 41 6.68 -1.60 -6.12
CA LEU A 41 7.91 -0.86 -5.80
C LEU A 41 8.38 0.06 -6.94
N PHE A 42 8.11 -0.33 -8.18
CA PHE A 42 8.50 0.42 -9.37
C PHE A 42 7.37 1.29 -9.93
N LYS A 43 6.33 1.57 -9.13
CA LYS A 43 5.21 2.43 -9.53
C LYS A 43 5.65 3.74 -10.18
N PRO A 44 6.56 4.56 -9.59
CA PRO A 44 6.95 5.81 -10.22
C PRO A 44 7.56 5.61 -11.61
N GLN A 45 8.43 4.62 -11.77
CA GLN A 45 9.09 4.33 -13.04
C GLN A 45 8.12 3.78 -14.09
N ILE A 46 7.15 2.98 -13.66
CA ILE A 46 6.11 2.43 -14.53
C ILE A 46 5.15 3.53 -14.98
N ASP A 47 4.73 4.41 -14.06
CA ASP A 47 3.87 5.55 -14.38
C ASP A 47 4.57 6.51 -15.37
N ASP A 48 5.86 6.81 -15.15
CA ASP A 48 6.66 7.62 -16.05
C ASP A 48 6.78 6.99 -17.45
N TRP A 49 6.93 5.66 -17.51
CA TRP A 49 6.98 4.93 -18.78
C TRP A 49 5.63 4.90 -19.51
N ILE A 50 4.52 4.68 -18.79
CA ILE A 50 3.16 4.67 -19.35
C ILE A 50 2.78 6.05 -19.88
N ASP A 51 3.16 7.10 -19.15
CA ASP A 51 2.80 8.47 -19.47
C ASP A 51 3.88 9.22 -20.29
N TRP A 52 4.97 8.55 -20.66
CA TRP A 52 6.12 9.15 -21.33
C TRP A 52 5.74 10.06 -22.49
N ARG A 53 4.85 9.59 -23.39
CA ARG A 53 4.41 10.38 -24.56
C ARG A 53 3.61 11.63 -24.21
N TYR A 54 2.98 11.66 -23.05
CA TYR A 54 2.20 12.80 -22.56
C TYR A 54 3.05 13.79 -21.76
N ASP A 55 4.26 13.41 -21.43
CA ASP A 55 5.25 14.25 -20.74
C ASP A 55 6.32 14.81 -21.69
N HIS A 56 6.19 14.58 -23.02
CA HIS A 56 7.10 15.06 -24.07
C HIS A 56 6.34 15.77 -25.20
N LEU A 57 5.40 16.62 -24.83
CA LEU A 57 4.64 17.45 -25.77
C LEU A 57 5.44 18.72 -26.15
N PRO A 58 5.04 19.43 -27.21
CA PRO A 58 5.63 20.72 -27.52
C PRO A 58 5.53 21.71 -26.35
N ILE A 59 6.54 22.58 -26.22
CA ILE A 59 6.59 23.56 -25.14
C ILE A 59 5.50 24.62 -25.32
N VAL A 60 4.83 24.97 -24.23
CA VAL A 60 3.78 25.99 -24.18
C VAL A 60 4.38 27.28 -23.67
N LEU A 61 4.23 28.37 -24.44
CA LEU A 61 4.72 29.70 -24.06
C LEU A 61 3.77 30.43 -23.10
N SER A 62 2.47 30.20 -23.23
CA SER A 62 1.44 30.85 -22.42
C SER A 62 0.41 29.80 -21.96
N PRO A 63 0.72 29.03 -20.90
CA PRO A 63 -0.21 28.03 -20.39
C PRO A 63 -1.41 28.71 -19.74
N SER A 64 -2.63 28.17 -19.98
CA SER A 64 -3.83 28.53 -19.26
C SER A 64 -4.45 27.30 -18.59
N PRO A 65 -4.11 27.03 -17.34
CA PRO A 65 -4.72 25.99 -16.53
C PRO A 65 -6.24 26.04 -16.49
N GLU A 66 -6.84 27.23 -16.48
CA GLU A 66 -8.28 27.42 -16.55
C GLU A 66 -8.86 26.80 -17.84
N GLN A 67 -8.27 27.09 -19.00
CA GLN A 67 -8.71 26.54 -20.28
C GLN A 67 -8.50 25.02 -20.36
N ASP A 68 -7.41 24.52 -19.81
CA ASP A 68 -7.16 23.08 -19.72
C ASP A 68 -8.26 22.37 -18.91
N VAL A 69 -8.68 22.96 -17.77
CA VAL A 69 -9.79 22.43 -16.96
C VAL A 69 -11.12 22.51 -17.69
N GLN A 70 -11.44 23.65 -18.33
CA GLN A 70 -12.66 23.82 -19.12
C GLN A 70 -12.75 22.75 -20.21
N THR A 71 -11.66 22.53 -20.94
CA THR A 71 -11.56 21.48 -21.97
C THR A 71 -11.76 20.09 -21.39
N ALA A 72 -11.15 19.79 -20.26
CA ALA A 72 -11.26 18.48 -19.61
C ALA A 72 -12.70 18.21 -19.12
N VAL A 73 -13.34 19.18 -18.49
CA VAL A 73 -14.73 19.07 -18.02
C VAL A 73 -15.67 18.91 -19.19
N ALA A 74 -15.51 19.68 -20.29
CA ALA A 74 -16.33 19.56 -21.49
C ALA A 74 -16.23 18.18 -22.17
N ALA A 75 -15.12 17.48 -21.99
CA ALA A 75 -14.90 16.13 -22.53
C ALA A 75 -15.59 15.01 -21.74
N VAL A 76 -16.10 15.30 -20.53
CA VAL A 76 -16.78 14.32 -19.67
C VAL A 76 -18.24 14.75 -19.52
N PRO A 77 -19.22 14.04 -20.12
CA PRO A 77 -20.64 14.41 -20.04
C PRO A 77 -21.11 14.57 -18.60
N GLN A 78 -21.66 15.73 -18.28
CA GLN A 78 -22.10 16.11 -16.92
C GLN A 78 -20.99 15.99 -15.86
N GLY A 79 -19.73 16.10 -16.29
CA GLY A 79 -18.58 16.01 -15.39
C GLY A 79 -18.43 17.26 -14.54
N ALA A 80 -17.90 17.08 -13.31
CA ALA A 80 -17.54 18.19 -12.44
C ALA A 80 -16.03 18.17 -12.16
N PHE A 81 -15.42 19.35 -12.08
CA PHE A 81 -14.01 19.49 -11.78
C PHE A 81 -13.70 18.99 -10.35
N LEU A 82 -12.68 18.15 -10.19
CA LEU A 82 -12.23 17.63 -8.92
C LEU A 82 -10.85 18.17 -8.52
N ALA A 83 -9.88 18.05 -9.42
CA ALA A 83 -8.51 18.42 -9.13
C ALA A 83 -7.71 18.69 -10.41
N TYR A 84 -6.71 19.53 -10.27
CA TYR A 84 -5.70 19.79 -11.29
C TYR A 84 -4.34 19.26 -10.79
N GLU A 85 -3.72 18.35 -11.53
CA GLU A 85 -2.36 17.92 -11.24
C GLU A 85 -1.37 18.86 -11.92
N LEU A 86 -0.52 19.49 -11.13
CA LEU A 86 0.51 20.40 -11.64
C LEU A 86 1.44 19.65 -12.61
N PRO A 87 1.63 20.15 -13.83
CA PRO A 87 2.52 19.52 -14.81
C PRO A 87 3.94 19.39 -14.24
N ARG A 88 4.53 18.20 -14.38
CA ARG A 88 5.87 17.90 -13.85
C ARG A 88 6.98 18.67 -14.57
N THR A 89 6.77 18.92 -15.86
CA THR A 89 7.68 19.68 -16.73
C THR A 89 6.88 20.62 -17.63
N VAL A 90 7.56 21.54 -18.27
CA VAL A 90 6.95 22.43 -19.27
C VAL A 90 6.38 21.67 -20.47
N GLN A 91 6.84 20.46 -20.72
CA GLN A 91 6.39 19.57 -21.80
C GLN A 91 5.29 18.59 -21.38
N SER A 92 4.96 18.53 -20.08
CA SER A 92 3.91 17.62 -19.60
C SER A 92 2.52 18.12 -19.96
N ALA A 93 1.63 17.19 -20.36
CA ALA A 93 0.20 17.44 -20.45
C ALA A 93 -0.35 17.92 -19.10
N ALA A 94 -1.37 18.76 -19.11
CA ALA A 94 -2.20 18.99 -17.94
C ALA A 94 -2.99 17.71 -17.63
N ARG A 95 -3.03 17.32 -16.36
CA ARG A 95 -3.83 16.19 -15.88
C ARG A 95 -4.93 16.72 -14.99
N VAL A 96 -6.16 16.59 -15.48
CA VAL A 96 -7.33 17.08 -14.78
C VAL A 96 -8.18 15.91 -14.34
N LEU A 97 -8.56 15.89 -13.07
CA LEU A 97 -9.52 14.93 -12.56
C LEU A 97 -10.91 15.53 -12.62
N VAL A 98 -11.82 14.76 -13.21
CA VAL A 98 -13.23 15.14 -13.43
C VAL A 98 -14.09 14.01 -12.89
N SER A 99 -15.12 14.33 -12.09
CA SER A 99 -16.10 13.33 -11.66
C SER A 99 -17.13 13.11 -12.77
N ARG A 100 -17.60 11.87 -12.85
CA ARG A 100 -18.79 11.51 -13.62
C ARG A 100 -20.04 11.51 -12.72
N PRO A 101 -21.26 11.57 -13.30
CA PRO A 101 -22.50 11.49 -12.52
C PRO A 101 -22.67 10.20 -11.71
N ASP A 102 -22.03 9.11 -12.14
CA ASP A 102 -22.03 7.82 -11.43
C ASP A 102 -21.04 7.78 -10.25
N GLY A 103 -20.33 8.88 -10.00
CA GLY A 103 -19.36 9.02 -8.93
C GLY A 103 -17.96 8.53 -9.30
N GLU A 104 -17.71 8.02 -10.49
CA GLU A 104 -16.37 7.63 -10.91
C GLU A 104 -15.52 8.85 -11.28
N ALA A 105 -14.25 8.82 -10.90
CA ALA A 105 -13.28 9.85 -11.30
C ALA A 105 -12.60 9.46 -12.63
N VAL A 106 -12.50 10.44 -13.51
CA VAL A 106 -11.85 10.33 -14.82
C VAL A 106 -10.66 11.27 -14.84
N ARG A 107 -9.49 10.76 -15.20
CA ARG A 107 -8.30 11.55 -15.47
C ARG A 107 -8.25 11.90 -16.94
N VAL A 108 -8.30 13.19 -17.23
CA VAL A 108 -8.23 13.74 -18.58
C VAL A 108 -6.89 14.40 -18.80
N TYR A 109 -6.17 13.98 -19.83
CA TYR A 109 -4.89 14.57 -20.23
C TYR A 109 -5.16 15.59 -21.34
N VAL A 110 -4.78 16.83 -21.12
CA VAL A 110 -4.98 17.93 -22.06
C VAL A 110 -3.62 18.42 -22.56
N ASN A 111 -3.48 18.50 -23.88
CA ASN A 111 -2.32 19.15 -24.49
C ASN A 111 -2.44 20.65 -24.25
N ARG A 112 -1.54 21.20 -23.44
CA ARG A 112 -1.56 22.60 -22.99
C ARG A 112 -1.30 23.61 -24.11
N ASN A 113 -0.75 23.17 -25.24
CA ASN A 113 -0.46 24.04 -26.38
C ASN A 113 -1.67 24.20 -27.31
N THR A 114 -2.50 23.16 -27.44
CA THR A 114 -3.66 23.13 -28.35
C THR A 114 -4.99 23.12 -27.62
N HIS A 115 -4.98 22.97 -26.28
CA HIS A 115 -6.15 22.75 -25.43
C HIS A 115 -7.03 21.60 -25.95
N THR A 116 -6.41 20.51 -26.40
CA THR A 116 -7.11 19.32 -26.89
C THR A 116 -6.88 18.15 -25.97
N VAL A 117 -7.91 17.31 -25.78
CA VAL A 117 -7.80 16.08 -25.01
C VAL A 117 -6.97 15.06 -25.78
N VAL A 118 -5.91 14.56 -25.17
CA VAL A 118 -4.99 13.56 -25.77
C VAL A 118 -5.15 12.16 -25.17
N LYS A 119 -5.74 12.05 -23.97
CA LYS A 119 -6.04 10.77 -23.30
C LYS A 119 -7.12 10.98 -22.25
N THR A 120 -7.97 9.97 -22.10
CA THR A 120 -8.95 9.89 -21.00
C THR A 120 -8.87 8.50 -20.41
N VAL A 121 -8.83 8.40 -19.09
CA VAL A 121 -8.74 7.12 -18.38
C VAL A 121 -9.51 7.19 -17.06
N LEU A 122 -10.27 6.14 -16.75
CA LEU A 122 -10.86 6.01 -15.40
C LEU A 122 -9.75 5.91 -14.37
N GLU A 123 -9.80 6.74 -13.32
CA GLU A 123 -8.76 6.76 -12.28
C GLU A 123 -8.54 5.38 -11.66
N GLU A 124 -9.61 4.64 -11.37
CA GLU A 124 -9.55 3.30 -10.80
C GLU A 124 -9.05 2.21 -11.76
N SER A 125 -9.02 2.49 -13.09
CA SER A 125 -8.49 1.56 -14.09
C SER A 125 -7.00 1.73 -14.36
N ARG A 126 -6.34 2.69 -13.73
CA ARG A 126 -4.91 2.91 -13.88
C ARG A 126 -4.12 1.72 -13.37
N PHE A 127 -2.97 1.46 -13.99
CA PHE A 127 -2.16 0.27 -13.69
C PHE A 127 -1.78 0.17 -12.22
N GLU A 128 -1.36 1.28 -11.62
CA GLU A 128 -0.99 1.30 -10.21
C GLU A 128 -2.17 1.03 -9.27
N ARG A 129 -3.38 1.49 -9.63
CA ARG A 129 -4.61 1.19 -8.87
C ARG A 129 -4.96 -0.29 -8.94
N LEU A 130 -4.83 -0.87 -10.15
CA LEU A 130 -5.04 -2.30 -10.34
C LEU A 130 -4.08 -3.12 -9.48
N VAL A 131 -2.77 -2.80 -9.49
CA VAL A 131 -1.76 -3.51 -8.70
C VAL A 131 -2.01 -3.32 -7.19
N PHE A 132 -2.37 -2.11 -6.75
CA PHE A 132 -2.73 -1.82 -5.37
C PHE A 132 -3.91 -2.69 -4.91
N ARG A 133 -5.00 -2.73 -5.68
CA ARG A 133 -6.19 -3.55 -5.37
C ARG A 133 -5.90 -5.05 -5.42
N LEU A 134 -5.03 -5.50 -6.34
CA LEU A 134 -4.54 -6.87 -6.34
C LEU A 134 -3.80 -7.20 -5.06
N HIS A 135 -2.87 -6.34 -4.65
CA HIS A 135 -2.02 -6.55 -3.47
C HIS A 135 -2.83 -6.55 -2.17
N GLY A 136 -3.73 -5.59 -1.99
CA GLY A 136 -4.47 -5.40 -0.73
C GLY A 136 -5.80 -6.13 -0.63
N GLN A 137 -6.45 -6.44 -1.77
CA GLN A 137 -7.85 -6.87 -1.81
C GLN A 137 -8.14 -8.02 -2.78
N LEU A 138 -7.12 -8.56 -3.48
CA LEU A 138 -7.31 -9.64 -4.49
C LEU A 138 -8.36 -9.29 -5.57
N LEU A 139 -8.65 -8.03 -5.82
CA LEU A 139 -9.77 -7.52 -6.62
C LEU A 139 -11.18 -7.96 -6.13
N LEU A 140 -11.30 -8.45 -4.89
CA LEU A 140 -12.54 -8.92 -4.28
C LEU A 140 -13.12 -7.91 -3.26
N GLY A 141 -12.63 -6.67 -3.25
CA GLY A 141 -13.09 -5.64 -2.31
C GLY A 141 -12.90 -6.04 -0.85
N ASN A 142 -13.90 -5.78 0.00
CA ASN A 142 -13.84 -6.06 1.43
C ASN A 142 -13.59 -7.54 1.77
N VAL A 143 -14.18 -8.46 1.01
CA VAL A 143 -13.94 -9.91 1.20
C VAL A 143 -12.47 -10.24 0.99
N GLY A 144 -11.87 -9.70 -0.08
CA GLY A 144 -10.44 -9.87 -0.34
C GLY A 144 -9.57 -9.26 0.75
N SER A 145 -9.93 -8.08 1.26
CA SER A 145 -9.22 -7.43 2.37
C SER A 145 -9.24 -8.30 3.63
N VAL A 146 -10.39 -8.87 4.01
CA VAL A 146 -10.49 -9.79 5.16
C VAL A 146 -9.63 -11.04 4.96
N ILE A 147 -9.60 -11.60 3.74
CA ILE A 147 -8.71 -12.74 3.43
C ILE A 147 -7.25 -12.34 3.64
N MET A 148 -6.85 -11.14 3.18
CA MET A 148 -5.49 -10.66 3.33
C MET A 148 -5.12 -10.40 4.80
N GLU A 149 -6.06 -9.93 5.63
CA GLU A 149 -5.86 -9.82 7.09
C GLU A 149 -5.67 -11.17 7.77
N MET A 150 -6.43 -12.19 7.35
CA MET A 150 -6.23 -13.57 7.82
C MET A 150 -4.83 -14.07 7.43
N VAL A 151 -4.39 -13.83 6.20
CA VAL A 151 -3.03 -14.17 5.74
C VAL A 151 -1.98 -13.43 6.58
N ALA A 152 -2.15 -12.14 6.85
CA ALA A 152 -1.26 -11.36 7.68
C ALA A 152 -1.17 -11.92 9.11
N SER A 153 -2.31 -12.25 9.73
CA SER A 153 -2.37 -12.85 11.07
C SER A 153 -1.68 -14.22 11.12
N TRP A 154 -1.94 -15.09 10.15
CA TRP A 154 -1.26 -16.39 10.06
C TRP A 154 0.24 -16.24 9.74
N THR A 155 0.63 -15.18 9.04
CA THR A 155 2.04 -14.90 8.78
C THR A 155 2.79 -14.51 10.06
N ILE A 156 2.13 -13.83 11.01
CA ILE A 156 2.71 -13.59 12.35
C ILE A 156 2.97 -14.93 13.06
N VAL A 157 2.01 -15.86 12.99
CA VAL A 157 2.21 -17.22 13.54
C VAL A 157 3.39 -17.92 12.87
N LEU A 158 3.54 -17.77 11.53
CA LEU A 158 4.68 -18.32 10.79
C LEU A 158 6.01 -17.73 11.22
N ILE A 159 6.09 -16.41 11.43
CA ILE A 159 7.31 -15.75 11.91
C ILE A 159 7.70 -16.30 13.27
N VAL A 160 6.78 -16.28 14.23
CA VAL A 160 7.04 -16.72 15.61
C VAL A 160 7.46 -18.20 15.63
N THR A 161 6.66 -19.07 15.03
CA THR A 161 6.95 -20.51 15.01
C THR A 161 8.20 -20.82 14.17
N GLY A 162 8.45 -20.09 13.09
CA GLY A 162 9.62 -20.24 12.23
C GLY A 162 10.91 -19.91 12.97
N VAL A 163 10.96 -18.78 13.69
CA VAL A 163 12.12 -18.38 14.50
C VAL A 163 12.38 -19.39 15.63
N LEU A 164 11.32 -19.86 16.34
CA LEU A 164 11.45 -20.87 17.37
C LEU A 164 11.96 -22.22 16.84
N LEU A 165 11.54 -22.62 15.64
CA LEU A 165 11.99 -23.85 15.00
C LEU A 165 13.42 -23.73 14.44
N TRP A 166 13.79 -22.55 13.96
CA TRP A 166 15.14 -22.25 13.46
C TRP A 166 16.15 -22.14 14.59
N TRP A 167 15.80 -21.69 15.81
CA TRP A 167 16.70 -21.39 16.90
C TRP A 167 17.73 -22.50 17.12
N PRO A 168 19.05 -22.21 17.02
CA PRO A 168 20.09 -23.22 17.11
C PRO A 168 20.30 -23.68 18.57
N ARG A 169 20.04 -24.94 18.85
CA ARG A 169 20.21 -25.51 20.20
C ARG A 169 21.53 -26.27 20.40
N HIS A 170 22.08 -26.85 19.33
CA HIS A 170 23.25 -27.72 19.41
C HIS A 170 24.17 -27.63 18.18
N GLN A 171 24.07 -26.55 17.37
CA GLN A 171 24.91 -26.45 16.19
C GLN A 171 26.20 -25.68 16.48
N ARG A 172 27.35 -26.23 16.02
CA ARG A 172 28.64 -25.56 16.02
C ARG A 172 28.85 -24.88 14.66
N GLY A 173 29.05 -23.56 14.67
CA GLY A 173 29.28 -22.77 13.47
C GLY A 173 28.04 -22.07 12.89
N LEU A 174 28.26 -21.14 11.96
CA LEU A 174 27.24 -20.23 11.40
C LEU A 174 26.52 -20.81 10.17
N ALA A 175 27.06 -21.86 9.56
CA ALA A 175 26.51 -22.48 8.34
C ALA A 175 25.17 -23.19 8.63
N GLY A 176 24.15 -22.84 7.89
CA GLY A 176 22.77 -23.31 8.09
C GLY A 176 22.01 -22.56 9.21
N ILE A 177 22.64 -21.52 9.79
CA ILE A 177 22.06 -20.59 10.76
C ILE A 177 21.99 -19.19 10.15
N VAL A 178 23.12 -18.63 9.77
CA VAL A 178 23.26 -17.28 9.20
C VAL A 178 23.29 -17.31 7.68
N TYR A 179 23.94 -18.33 7.09
CA TYR A 179 23.97 -18.54 5.65
C TYR A 179 23.67 -19.98 5.27
N PRO A 180 22.98 -20.23 4.13
CA PRO A 180 22.59 -21.57 3.72
C PRO A 180 23.80 -22.38 3.24
N ARG A 181 23.81 -23.68 3.52
CA ARG A 181 24.84 -24.63 3.02
C ARG A 181 24.50 -25.06 1.60
N LEU A 182 24.83 -24.22 0.61
CA LEU A 182 24.49 -24.45 -0.81
C LEU A 182 25.19 -25.68 -1.42
N GLY A 183 26.36 -26.06 -0.90
CA GLY A 183 27.11 -27.25 -1.33
C GLY A 183 26.47 -28.58 -0.92
N THR A 184 25.51 -28.59 0.01
CA THR A 184 24.77 -29.80 0.38
C THR A 184 23.73 -30.16 -0.65
N LYS A 185 23.38 -31.47 -0.72
CA LYS A 185 22.37 -31.97 -1.67
C LYS A 185 21.05 -32.30 -0.96
N GLY A 186 20.01 -32.40 -1.76
CA GLY A 186 18.72 -32.91 -1.29
C GLY A 186 18.01 -31.99 -0.30
N ARG A 187 17.45 -32.60 0.76
CA ARG A 187 16.59 -31.90 1.73
C ARG A 187 17.32 -30.83 2.56
N THR A 188 18.57 -31.06 2.93
CA THR A 188 19.33 -30.13 3.78
C THR A 188 19.50 -28.79 3.10
N ARG A 189 19.82 -28.77 1.81
CA ARG A 189 19.92 -27.55 1.00
C ARG A 189 18.61 -26.73 1.03
N TRP A 190 17.49 -27.37 0.72
CA TRP A 190 16.20 -26.69 0.67
C TRP A 190 15.73 -26.21 2.05
N ARG A 191 16.01 -26.99 3.10
CA ARG A 191 15.74 -26.57 4.47
C ARG A 191 16.54 -25.34 4.85
N ASP A 192 17.84 -25.32 4.55
CA ASP A 192 18.70 -24.20 4.87
C ASP A 192 18.31 -22.94 4.08
N ILE A 193 17.98 -23.08 2.78
CA ILE A 193 17.45 -21.98 2.00
C ILE A 193 16.16 -21.42 2.65
N HIS A 194 15.21 -22.28 2.98
CA HIS A 194 13.95 -21.85 3.62
C HIS A 194 14.20 -21.18 4.97
N ALA A 195 14.92 -21.82 5.85
CA ALA A 195 15.08 -21.37 7.23
C ALA A 195 15.93 -20.11 7.36
N VAL A 196 17.06 -20.04 6.65
CA VAL A 196 17.96 -18.89 6.71
C VAL A 196 17.33 -17.68 6.02
N THR A 197 16.79 -17.85 4.82
CA THR A 197 16.07 -16.75 4.14
C THR A 197 14.88 -16.29 4.98
N GLY A 198 14.13 -17.23 5.56
CA GLY A 198 12.97 -16.91 6.42
C GLY A 198 13.33 -16.04 7.61
N VAL A 199 14.45 -16.31 8.29
CA VAL A 199 14.90 -15.49 9.42
C VAL A 199 15.30 -14.09 8.98
N TRP A 200 16.08 -13.96 7.92
CA TRP A 200 16.48 -12.65 7.41
C TRP A 200 15.30 -11.81 6.91
N THR A 201 14.37 -12.44 6.19
CA THR A 201 13.18 -11.74 5.68
C THR A 201 12.15 -11.45 6.77
N SER A 202 12.13 -12.18 7.89
CA SER A 202 11.14 -12.01 8.96
C SER A 202 11.18 -10.62 9.59
N VAL A 203 12.35 -9.99 9.70
CA VAL A 203 12.49 -8.62 10.24
C VAL A 203 11.74 -7.62 9.36
N PHE A 204 11.96 -7.70 8.04
CA PHE A 204 11.27 -6.83 7.08
C PHE A 204 9.79 -7.17 6.98
N LEU A 205 9.45 -8.45 7.08
CA LEU A 205 8.07 -8.90 7.01
C LEU A 205 7.24 -8.38 8.19
N VAL A 206 7.82 -8.30 9.39
CA VAL A 206 7.16 -7.62 10.54
C VAL A 206 6.89 -6.15 10.21
N LEU A 207 7.87 -5.43 9.64
CA LEU A 207 7.67 -4.06 9.20
C LEU A 207 6.54 -3.94 8.18
N PHE A 208 6.52 -4.83 7.17
CA PHE A 208 5.48 -4.83 6.13
C PHE A 208 4.09 -5.15 6.69
N LEU A 209 3.99 -6.08 7.64
CA LEU A 209 2.72 -6.39 8.30
C LEU A 209 2.21 -5.20 9.12
N VAL A 210 3.07 -4.62 9.97
CA VAL A 210 2.69 -3.50 10.84
C VAL A 210 2.29 -2.27 10.01
N SER A 211 3.03 -1.96 8.94
CA SER A 211 2.73 -0.82 8.07
C SER A 211 1.55 -1.06 7.13
N GLY A 212 1.22 -2.32 6.83
CA GLY A 212 0.08 -2.68 5.98
C GLY A 212 -1.25 -2.79 6.72
N LEU A 213 -1.25 -3.15 8.00
CA LEU A 213 -2.47 -3.33 8.79
C LEU A 213 -3.42 -2.11 8.86
N PRO A 214 -2.94 -0.85 8.96
CA PRO A 214 -3.82 0.31 8.94
C PRO A 214 -4.69 0.44 7.68
N TRP A 215 -4.29 -0.19 6.58
CA TRP A 215 -4.99 -0.17 5.29
C TRP A 215 -6.00 -1.31 5.10
N SER A 216 -6.08 -2.21 6.06
CA SER A 216 -6.95 -3.36 5.98
C SER A 216 -8.34 -3.07 6.53
N PHE A 217 -9.32 -3.90 6.19
CA PHE A 217 -10.73 -3.63 6.49
C PHE A 217 -11.02 -3.64 7.99
N VAL A 218 -10.71 -4.70 8.71
CA VAL A 218 -11.03 -4.84 10.14
C VAL A 218 -10.08 -4.03 11.02
N TRP A 219 -8.77 -4.16 10.80
CA TRP A 219 -7.76 -3.44 11.58
C TRP A 219 -7.83 -1.93 11.36
N GLY A 220 -8.06 -1.48 10.12
CA GLY A 220 -8.22 -0.07 9.79
C GLY A 220 -9.41 0.54 10.51
N HIS A 221 -10.59 -0.10 10.49
CA HIS A 221 -11.77 0.33 11.23
C HIS A 221 -11.54 0.33 12.75
N THR A 222 -10.85 -0.70 13.27
CA THR A 222 -10.52 -0.77 14.69
C THR A 222 -9.60 0.37 15.10
N LEU A 223 -8.56 0.62 14.32
CA LEU A 223 -7.64 1.73 14.54
C LEU A 223 -8.40 3.07 14.57
N GLN A 224 -9.25 3.30 13.57
CA GLN A 224 -10.08 4.50 13.49
C GLN A 224 -11.02 4.65 14.69
N SER A 225 -11.65 3.55 15.14
CA SER A 225 -12.50 3.59 16.31
C SER A 225 -11.75 3.94 17.59
N VAL A 226 -10.51 3.43 17.72
CA VAL A 226 -9.62 3.77 18.83
C VAL A 226 -9.20 5.23 18.77
N GLU A 227 -8.81 5.74 17.59
CA GLU A 227 -8.45 7.14 17.37
C GLU A 227 -9.61 8.08 17.72
N ASN A 228 -10.82 7.76 17.25
CA ASN A 228 -12.02 8.55 17.56
C ASN A 228 -12.37 8.55 19.05
N THR A 229 -12.10 7.44 19.76
CA THR A 229 -12.35 7.29 21.19
C THR A 229 -11.32 8.03 22.04
N LEU A 230 -10.04 7.96 21.68
CA LEU A 230 -8.96 8.62 22.38
C LEU A 230 -8.88 10.14 22.09
N GLY A 231 -9.63 10.62 21.12
CA GLY A 231 -9.86 11.99 20.69
C GLY A 231 -8.65 12.92 20.86
N ARG A 232 -7.95 13.29 19.78
CA ARG A 232 -6.91 14.32 19.70
C ARG A 232 -5.45 13.86 19.60
N LEU A 233 -5.14 12.58 19.48
CA LEU A 233 -3.75 12.17 19.23
C LEU A 233 -3.38 12.17 17.74
N THR A 234 -4.34 12.36 16.85
CA THR A 234 -4.15 12.30 15.40
C THR A 234 -4.59 13.57 14.71
N SER A 235 -3.77 14.05 13.80
CA SER A 235 -4.09 15.06 12.79
C SER A 235 -4.85 14.40 11.61
N VAL A 236 -5.30 15.19 10.64
CA VAL A 236 -5.94 14.69 9.42
C VAL A 236 -5.12 13.53 8.81
N LYS A 237 -5.79 12.43 8.52
CA LYS A 237 -5.15 11.18 8.10
C LYS A 237 -4.43 11.32 6.76
N ASP A 238 -3.14 11.12 6.79
CA ASP A 238 -2.25 11.33 5.64
C ASP A 238 -2.38 10.24 4.56
N TRP A 239 -2.89 9.07 4.92
CA TRP A 239 -3.14 7.98 3.98
C TRP A 239 -4.42 8.15 3.14
N GLU A 240 -5.30 9.05 3.53
CA GLU A 240 -6.46 9.46 2.72
C GLU A 240 -6.03 10.38 1.57
N ILE A 241 -4.82 10.91 1.64
CA ILE A 241 -4.24 11.84 0.67
C ILE A 241 -3.60 11.07 -0.51
N GLY A 242 -4.26 10.27 -1.19
CA GLY A 242 -3.74 9.56 -2.37
C GLY A 242 -4.82 8.88 -3.16
N ALA A 243 -5.94 8.71 -2.52
CA ALA A 243 -7.20 8.58 -3.21
C ALA A 243 -7.64 10.01 -3.58
N VAL A 244 -8.09 10.23 -4.81
CA VAL A 244 -9.00 11.35 -5.07
C VAL A 244 -9.99 11.25 -3.93
N PRO A 245 -10.14 12.29 -3.09
CA PRO A 245 -11.07 12.16 -1.97
C PRO A 245 -12.39 11.72 -2.58
N ALA A 246 -12.93 10.58 -2.11
CA ALA A 246 -14.27 10.20 -2.55
C ALA A 246 -15.27 11.33 -2.22
N ALA A 247 -14.96 12.27 -1.30
CA ALA A 247 -15.62 13.54 -1.10
C ALA A 247 -15.67 14.42 -2.34
N ALA A 248 -14.65 14.39 -3.16
CA ALA A 248 -14.67 15.06 -4.45
C ALA A 248 -15.67 14.41 -5.43
N VAL A 249 -15.93 13.13 -5.24
CA VAL A 249 -16.87 12.35 -6.08
C VAL A 249 -18.34 12.62 -5.70
N ILE A 250 -18.64 13.02 -4.46
CA ILE A 250 -20.02 13.31 -4.01
C ILE A 250 -20.46 14.75 -4.31
N ALA A 251 -19.52 15.65 -4.62
CA ALA A 251 -19.81 17.05 -4.89
C ALA A 251 -20.63 17.33 -6.16
N GLY A 252 -21.01 16.32 -6.92
CA GLY A 252 -21.87 16.46 -8.09
C GLY A 252 -23.39 16.35 -7.84
N HIS A 253 -23.84 16.16 -6.57
CA HIS A 253 -25.26 16.10 -6.28
C HIS A 253 -25.80 17.41 -5.70
N PRO A 254 -26.92 17.96 -6.26
CA PRO A 254 -27.54 19.17 -5.72
C PRO A 254 -28.01 18.94 -4.29
N LEU A 255 -27.64 19.85 -3.41
CA LEU A 255 -28.15 19.92 -2.03
C LEU A 255 -29.67 20.01 -2.05
N GLY A 256 -30.34 19.01 -1.52
CA GLY A 256 -31.78 19.14 -1.28
C GLY A 256 -32.55 17.92 -0.85
N GLN A 257 -32.02 16.71 -0.92
CA GLN A 257 -32.72 15.54 -0.35
C GLN A 257 -31.73 14.46 0.10
N PRO A 258 -31.90 13.85 1.30
CA PRO A 258 -31.15 12.66 1.67
C PRO A 258 -31.68 11.47 0.85
N GLN A 259 -31.19 11.31 -0.35
CA GLN A 259 -31.47 10.11 -1.11
C GLN A 259 -30.57 8.99 -0.61
N LYS A 260 -31.19 7.98 -0.01
CA LYS A 260 -30.58 6.67 0.23
C LYS A 260 -30.00 6.20 -1.10
N LEU A 261 -28.70 6.32 -1.27
CA LEU A 261 -28.00 5.66 -2.35
C LEU A 261 -28.24 4.16 -2.22
N PRO A 262 -28.60 3.44 -3.29
CA PRO A 262 -28.61 1.99 -3.27
C PRO A 262 -27.17 1.55 -2.93
N ALA A 263 -27.03 0.75 -1.89
CA ALA A 263 -25.79 0.17 -1.47
C ALA A 263 -25.13 -0.53 -2.66
N LYS A 264 -24.20 0.12 -3.35
CA LYS A 264 -23.16 -0.56 -4.10
C LYS A 264 -22.15 -1.02 -3.06
N GLU A 265 -22.33 -2.23 -2.65
CA GLU A 265 -21.61 -3.03 -1.68
C GLU A 265 -20.15 -3.26 -2.07
N ASN A 266 -19.32 -2.32 -2.44
CA ASN A 266 -17.98 -2.74 -2.86
C ASN A 266 -16.84 -1.71 -2.77
N MET A 267 -16.98 -0.61 -2.02
CA MET A 267 -15.83 0.30 -1.95
C MET A 267 -15.73 1.13 -0.66
N ASP A 268 -16.06 0.51 0.48
CA ASP A 268 -15.70 1.09 1.78
C ASP A 268 -14.29 0.62 2.15
N MET A 269 -13.29 1.39 1.76
CA MET A 269 -11.99 1.32 2.42
C MET A 269 -12.17 1.91 3.83
N PRO A 270 -11.83 1.16 4.91
CA PRO A 270 -11.91 1.70 6.27
C PRO A 270 -10.99 2.91 6.41
N GLY A 271 -11.55 4.04 6.74
CA GLY A 271 -10.86 5.31 6.88
C GLY A 271 -11.21 6.38 5.85
N MET A 272 -12.16 6.13 4.94
CA MET A 272 -12.73 7.15 4.08
C MET A 272 -14.04 7.69 4.64
N ASP A 273 -14.01 8.25 5.84
CA ASP A 273 -15.04 9.20 6.23
C ASP A 273 -14.82 10.49 5.46
N MET A 274 -15.73 10.70 4.52
CA MET A 274 -15.81 11.86 3.66
C MET A 274 -16.05 13.11 4.48
N PRO A 275 -15.23 14.16 4.38
CA PRO A 275 -15.69 15.47 4.82
C PRO A 275 -16.91 15.81 3.96
N ALA A 276 -18.07 15.89 4.60
CA ALA A 276 -19.26 16.45 3.98
C ALA A 276 -18.92 17.86 3.50
N ALA A 277 -19.14 18.08 2.22
CA ALA A 277 -19.16 19.37 1.55
C ALA A 277 -18.05 19.60 0.52
N LEU A 278 -18.40 19.29 -0.70
CA LEU A 278 -18.15 20.22 -1.82
C LEU A 278 -19.24 20.00 -2.85
N THR A 279 -20.38 20.56 -2.59
CA THR A 279 -21.63 20.41 -3.36
C THR A 279 -21.95 21.60 -4.24
N SER A 280 -20.95 22.21 -4.80
CA SER A 280 -21.17 23.14 -5.93
C SER A 280 -19.83 23.46 -6.53
N PHE A 281 -19.79 23.64 -7.85
CA PHE A 281 -18.78 24.52 -8.41
C PHE A 281 -18.76 25.77 -7.55
N PRO A 282 -17.57 26.22 -7.10
CA PRO A 282 -17.49 27.54 -6.50
C PRO A 282 -18.14 28.50 -7.48
N GLU A 283 -19.16 29.23 -7.02
CA GLU A 283 -19.91 30.17 -7.84
C GLU A 283 -18.95 30.98 -8.70
N GLY A 284 -19.13 30.89 -9.99
CA GLY A 284 -18.67 31.71 -11.10
C GLY A 284 -17.24 32.23 -11.17
N ASN A 285 -16.47 32.28 -10.08
CA ASN A 285 -15.22 33.05 -10.03
C ASN A 285 -13.99 32.30 -9.50
N LEU A 286 -14.11 31.09 -8.92
CA LEU A 286 -12.95 30.42 -8.35
C LEU A 286 -12.05 29.82 -9.45
N LEU A 287 -12.64 29.25 -10.50
CA LEU A 287 -11.88 28.65 -11.60
C LEU A 287 -11.02 29.68 -12.34
N SER A 288 -11.49 30.91 -12.48
CA SER A 288 -10.71 32.02 -13.09
C SER A 288 -9.45 32.38 -12.30
N SER A 289 -9.37 31.99 -11.04
CA SER A 289 -8.17 32.20 -10.21
C SER A 289 -7.13 31.09 -10.36
N LEU A 290 -7.46 29.98 -11.05
CA LEU A 290 -6.60 28.80 -11.14
C LEU A 290 -5.22 29.11 -11.75
N ASP A 291 -5.17 29.97 -12.75
CA ASP A 291 -3.92 30.36 -13.39
C ASP A 291 -2.96 31.04 -12.36
N THR A 292 -3.50 31.90 -11.50
CA THR A 292 -2.75 32.53 -10.42
C THR A 292 -2.29 31.53 -9.38
N VAL A 293 -3.18 30.62 -8.99
CA VAL A 293 -2.85 29.56 -7.99
C VAL A 293 -1.81 28.59 -8.53
N VAL A 294 -1.90 28.19 -9.79
CA VAL A 294 -0.89 27.33 -10.45
C VAL A 294 0.48 28.02 -10.50
N LYS A 295 0.51 29.33 -10.75
CA LYS A 295 1.76 30.10 -10.69
C LYS A 295 2.37 30.08 -9.28
N THR A 296 1.57 30.30 -8.25
CA THR A 296 2.01 30.19 -6.84
C THR A 296 2.47 28.77 -6.52
N ALA A 297 1.67 27.75 -6.87
CA ALA A 297 2.00 26.34 -6.63
C ALA A 297 3.34 25.93 -7.29
N SER A 298 3.60 26.44 -8.50
CA SER A 298 4.86 26.18 -9.21
C SER A 298 6.07 26.79 -8.51
N ALA A 299 5.88 27.91 -7.82
CA ALA A 299 6.94 28.59 -7.07
C ALA A 299 7.27 27.88 -5.74
N LEU A 300 6.32 27.12 -5.16
CA LEU A 300 6.50 26.41 -3.90
C LEU A 300 7.46 25.21 -3.99
N SER A 301 7.78 24.74 -5.19
CA SER A 301 8.69 23.59 -5.42
C SER A 301 8.35 22.34 -4.61
N LEU A 302 7.07 22.07 -4.40
CA LEU A 302 6.59 20.89 -3.68
C LEU A 302 6.97 19.60 -4.42
N PRO A 303 7.27 18.49 -3.71
CA PRO A 303 7.56 17.20 -4.34
C PRO A 303 6.38 16.69 -5.18
N ALA A 304 6.64 16.32 -6.43
CA ALA A 304 5.63 15.80 -7.34
C ALA A 304 5.12 14.38 -6.96
N PRO A 305 3.88 14.04 -7.35
CA PRO A 305 2.88 14.90 -8.01
C PRO A 305 2.28 15.92 -7.06
N VAL A 306 1.96 17.10 -7.57
CA VAL A 306 1.29 18.17 -6.82
C VAL A 306 -0.15 18.31 -7.31
N ILE A 307 -1.08 18.21 -6.39
CA ILE A 307 -2.51 18.22 -6.67
C ILE A 307 -3.12 19.52 -6.14
N ILE A 308 -3.87 20.20 -6.97
CA ILE A 308 -4.56 21.45 -6.66
C ILE A 308 -6.06 21.15 -6.65
N THR A 309 -6.72 21.39 -5.52
CA THR A 309 -8.14 21.15 -5.31
C THR A 309 -8.84 22.39 -4.78
N PRO A 310 -10.09 22.69 -5.21
CA PRO A 310 -10.89 23.72 -4.60
C PRO A 310 -11.31 23.32 -3.18
N SER A 311 -11.33 24.27 -2.23
CA SER A 311 -11.73 24.07 -0.85
C SER A 311 -12.54 25.28 -0.35
N GLY A 312 -13.85 25.24 -0.53
CA GLY A 312 -14.72 26.40 -0.31
C GLY A 312 -14.34 27.56 -1.25
N SER A 313 -13.98 28.72 -0.67
CA SER A 313 -13.51 29.88 -1.42
C SER A 313 -11.98 29.91 -1.62
N LEU A 314 -11.27 28.89 -1.20
CA LEU A 314 -9.81 28.77 -1.22
C LEU A 314 -9.36 27.62 -2.10
N TRP A 315 -8.05 27.49 -2.27
CA TRP A 315 -7.42 26.38 -2.94
C TRP A 315 -6.49 25.62 -2.00
N THR A 316 -6.52 24.30 -2.10
CA THR A 316 -5.53 23.44 -1.43
C THR A 316 -4.53 22.92 -2.46
N VAL A 317 -3.27 23.23 -2.26
CA VAL A 317 -2.12 22.75 -3.05
C VAL A 317 -1.36 21.75 -2.20
N ARG A 318 -1.31 20.50 -2.61
CA ARG A 318 -0.64 19.47 -1.80
C ARG A 318 0.28 18.58 -2.63
N SER A 319 1.38 18.16 -2.04
CA SER A 319 2.22 17.10 -2.56
C SER A 319 1.59 15.73 -2.28
N ASP A 320 1.44 14.90 -3.31
CA ASP A 320 0.97 13.52 -3.20
C ASP A 320 2.09 12.51 -3.46
N THR A 321 3.33 12.89 -3.14
CA THR A 321 4.48 11.99 -3.27
C THR A 321 4.31 10.72 -2.44
N GLN A 322 4.77 9.58 -2.96
CA GLN A 322 4.80 8.33 -2.21
C GLN A 322 5.75 8.36 -1.01
N ASN A 323 6.76 9.23 -1.04
CA ASN A 323 7.60 9.51 0.14
C ASN A 323 6.85 10.41 1.12
N ARG A 324 5.97 9.82 1.93
CA ARG A 324 5.04 10.53 2.82
C ARG A 324 5.69 11.56 3.75
N PRO A 325 6.88 11.33 4.32
CA PRO A 325 7.62 12.36 5.06
C PRO A 325 7.89 13.67 4.31
N LEU A 326 7.81 13.66 2.98
CA LEU A 326 7.98 14.86 2.14
C LEU A 326 6.65 15.49 1.72
N ARG A 327 5.52 15.00 2.20
CA ARG A 327 4.21 15.56 1.89
C ARG A 327 4.00 16.86 2.64
N GLU A 328 3.49 17.84 1.92
CA GLU A 328 3.10 19.15 2.43
C GLU A 328 1.76 19.54 1.82
N SER A 329 0.97 20.29 2.57
CA SER A 329 -0.29 20.87 2.13
C SER A 329 -0.28 22.37 2.38
N VAL A 330 -0.64 23.14 1.38
CA VAL A 330 -0.63 24.60 1.41
C VAL A 330 -2.00 25.12 1.01
N THR A 331 -2.59 25.98 1.84
CA THR A 331 -3.82 26.67 1.49
C THR A 331 -3.49 28.00 0.83
N VAL A 332 -4.08 28.22 -0.34
CA VAL A 332 -3.84 29.37 -1.18
C VAL A 332 -5.13 30.11 -1.48
N THR A 333 -5.13 31.43 -1.38
CA THR A 333 -6.25 32.28 -1.75
C THR A 333 -6.38 32.41 -3.28
N PRO A 334 -7.55 32.84 -3.82
CA PRO A 334 -7.73 33.06 -5.25
C PRO A 334 -6.74 34.05 -5.88
N ASP A 335 -6.26 35.02 -5.12
CA ASP A 335 -5.26 36.00 -5.53
C ASP A 335 -3.81 35.50 -5.38
N GLY A 336 -3.62 34.23 -5.00
CA GLY A 336 -2.34 33.55 -4.96
C GLY A 336 -1.54 33.72 -3.68
N HIS A 337 -2.12 34.28 -2.61
CA HIS A 337 -1.43 34.37 -1.33
C HIS A 337 -1.50 33.04 -0.56
N VAL A 338 -0.37 32.63 0.00
CA VAL A 338 -0.28 31.47 0.89
C VAL A 338 -0.82 31.85 2.26
N MET A 339 -1.84 31.16 2.74
CA MET A 339 -2.45 31.37 4.06
C MET A 339 -1.85 30.46 5.13
N THR A 340 -1.79 29.17 4.85
CA THR A 340 -1.29 28.16 5.77
C THR A 340 -0.42 27.15 5.01
N GLN A 341 0.56 26.62 5.68
CA GLN A 341 1.39 25.52 5.20
C GLN A 341 1.48 24.49 6.32
N GLU A 342 1.09 23.29 6.02
CA GLU A 342 1.15 22.14 6.92
C GLU A 342 2.18 21.15 6.42
N THR A 343 3.13 20.80 7.28
CA THR A 343 4.21 19.87 6.97
C THR A 343 3.96 18.52 7.65
N PHE A 344 4.62 17.49 7.15
CA PHE A 344 4.55 16.16 7.77
C PHE A 344 5.05 16.17 9.24
N ALA A 345 5.98 17.07 9.59
CA ALA A 345 6.54 17.18 10.94
C ALA A 345 5.52 17.65 11.99
N GLU A 346 4.49 18.40 11.57
CA GLU A 346 3.43 18.92 12.43
C GLU A 346 2.35 17.90 12.75
N LYS A 347 2.34 16.77 12.04
CA LYS A 347 1.38 15.69 12.27
C LYS A 347 1.60 14.97 13.59
N GLY A 348 0.55 14.32 14.08
CA GLY A 348 0.59 13.47 15.27
C GLY A 348 1.68 12.40 15.20
N ILE A 349 2.19 11.96 16.33
CA ILE A 349 3.27 10.97 16.39
C ILE A 349 2.86 9.64 15.73
N ILE A 350 1.59 9.24 15.88
CA ILE A 350 1.06 8.00 15.29
C ILE A 350 1.05 8.12 13.77
N ASP A 351 0.54 9.23 13.23
CA ASP A 351 0.51 9.50 11.78
C ASP A 351 1.91 9.51 11.17
N ARG A 352 2.88 10.10 11.90
CA ARG A 352 4.29 10.09 11.45
C ARG A 352 4.87 8.70 11.43
N VAL A 353 4.64 7.89 12.46
CA VAL A 353 5.12 6.48 12.50
C VAL A 353 4.50 5.68 11.36
N ILE A 354 3.19 5.81 11.14
CA ILE A 354 2.49 5.16 10.02
C ILE A 354 3.06 5.65 8.68
N GLY A 355 3.21 6.97 8.50
CA GLY A 355 3.74 7.55 7.28
C GLY A 355 5.17 7.08 6.94
N TYR A 356 6.07 7.01 7.93
CA TYR A 356 7.40 6.42 7.76
C TYR A 356 7.33 4.92 7.41
N GLY A 357 6.49 4.17 8.12
CA GLY A 357 6.29 2.75 7.88
C GLY A 357 5.82 2.45 6.46
N VAL A 358 4.82 3.20 5.99
CA VAL A 358 4.28 3.05 4.63
C VAL A 358 5.31 3.47 3.58
N ALA A 359 6.00 4.60 3.75
CA ALA A 359 7.04 5.04 2.81
C ALA A 359 8.19 4.02 2.71
N ALA A 360 8.57 3.39 3.84
CA ALA A 360 9.55 2.30 3.86
C ALA A 360 9.03 1.04 3.15
N HIS A 361 7.76 0.66 3.38
CA HIS A 361 7.10 -0.48 2.75
C HIS A 361 7.00 -0.29 1.23
N GLU A 362 6.59 0.89 0.78
CA GLU A 362 6.48 1.22 -0.65
C GLU A 362 7.85 1.45 -1.32
N GLY A 363 8.95 1.34 -0.57
CA GLY A 363 10.31 1.49 -1.10
C GLY A 363 10.71 2.92 -1.43
N GLN A 364 10.04 3.92 -0.85
CA GLN A 364 10.23 5.33 -1.22
C GLN A 364 11.00 6.15 -0.17
N LEU A 365 11.08 5.67 1.09
CA LEU A 365 11.66 6.42 2.20
C LEU A 365 13.14 6.78 1.97
N PHE A 366 13.93 5.82 1.51
CA PHE A 366 15.36 5.98 1.23
C PHE A 366 15.67 5.84 -0.29
N GLY A 367 14.68 6.13 -1.13
CA GLY A 367 14.82 6.09 -2.59
C GLY A 367 15.26 4.73 -3.14
N LYS A 368 16.16 4.72 -4.12
CA LYS A 368 16.60 3.49 -4.83
C LYS A 368 17.17 2.41 -3.92
N MET A 369 17.82 2.80 -2.79
CA MET A 369 18.33 1.83 -1.82
C MET A 369 17.19 1.06 -1.15
N ASN A 370 16.12 1.76 -0.76
CA ASN A 370 14.94 1.14 -0.17
C ASN A 370 14.24 0.22 -1.18
N GLN A 371 14.10 0.66 -2.44
CA GLN A 371 13.56 -0.20 -3.51
C GLN A 371 14.38 -1.48 -3.68
N ALA A 372 15.71 -1.39 -3.70
CA ALA A 372 16.60 -2.55 -3.83
C ALA A 372 16.47 -3.51 -2.64
N ILE A 373 16.42 -3.01 -1.40
CA ILE A 373 16.23 -3.83 -0.20
C ILE A 373 14.87 -4.54 -0.25
N ASN A 374 13.80 -3.81 -0.53
CA ASN A 374 12.46 -4.40 -0.57
C ASN A 374 12.33 -5.42 -1.72
N LEU A 375 12.97 -5.18 -2.86
CA LEU A 375 13.03 -6.16 -3.95
C LEU A 375 13.77 -7.43 -3.52
N LEU A 376 14.91 -7.31 -2.84
CA LEU A 376 15.63 -8.46 -2.30
C LEU A 376 14.80 -9.26 -1.29
N VAL A 377 14.02 -8.57 -0.45
CA VAL A 377 13.08 -9.22 0.48
C VAL A 377 11.98 -9.96 -0.30
N ALA A 378 11.38 -9.33 -1.31
CA ALA A 378 10.34 -9.95 -2.14
C ALA A 378 10.88 -11.21 -2.87
N VAL A 379 12.07 -11.13 -3.45
CA VAL A 379 12.76 -12.28 -4.07
C VAL A 379 13.07 -13.35 -3.02
N GLY A 380 13.51 -12.96 -1.84
CA GLY A 380 13.74 -13.88 -0.72
C GLY A 380 12.47 -14.63 -0.30
N LEU A 381 11.34 -13.94 -0.21
CA LEU A 381 10.04 -14.56 0.11
C LEU A 381 9.56 -15.51 -0.98
N LEU A 382 9.75 -15.17 -2.26
CA LEU A 382 9.47 -16.08 -3.38
C LEU A 382 10.36 -17.33 -3.31
N MET A 383 11.65 -17.15 -3.09
CA MET A 383 12.60 -18.26 -2.95
C MET A 383 12.26 -19.15 -1.75
N MET A 384 11.87 -18.55 -0.63
CA MET A 384 11.43 -19.27 0.58
C MET A 384 10.13 -20.07 0.28
N SER A 385 9.17 -19.49 -0.44
CA SER A 385 7.93 -20.15 -0.84
C SER A 385 8.21 -21.34 -1.77
N CYS A 386 9.09 -21.18 -2.75
CA CYS A 386 9.55 -22.28 -3.62
C CYS A 386 10.23 -23.38 -2.80
N ALA A 387 11.12 -23.03 -1.87
CA ALA A 387 11.80 -24.00 -1.02
C ALA A 387 10.81 -24.76 -0.11
N ALA A 388 9.82 -24.07 0.45
CA ALA A 388 8.75 -24.69 1.23
C ALA A 388 7.94 -25.70 0.41
N THR A 389 7.57 -25.31 -0.81
CA THR A 389 6.86 -26.20 -1.76
C THR A 389 7.67 -27.46 -2.07
N VAL A 390 8.95 -27.31 -2.39
CA VAL A 390 9.84 -28.46 -2.65
C VAL A 390 9.97 -29.36 -1.42
N LEU A 391 10.13 -28.79 -0.23
CA LEU A 391 10.19 -29.55 1.01
C LEU A 391 8.90 -30.32 1.29
N TRP A 392 7.77 -29.71 1.04
CA TRP A 392 6.46 -30.35 1.18
C TRP A 392 6.27 -31.47 0.18
N LEU A 393 6.50 -31.24 -1.12
CA LEU A 393 6.37 -32.26 -2.17
C LEU A 393 7.26 -33.48 -1.93
N LYS A 394 8.47 -33.29 -1.40
CA LYS A 394 9.41 -34.37 -1.06
C LYS A 394 9.00 -35.18 0.18
N ARG A 395 8.06 -34.73 0.99
CA ARG A 395 7.67 -35.34 2.26
C ARG A 395 6.22 -35.70 2.40
N LYS A 396 5.36 -35.17 1.52
CA LYS A 396 3.92 -35.52 1.57
C LYS A 396 3.72 -37.03 1.42
N PRO A 397 2.81 -37.62 2.20
CA PRO A 397 2.41 -39.03 1.98
C PRO A 397 1.84 -39.24 0.57
N ALA A 398 2.02 -40.39 0.01
CA ALA A 398 1.40 -40.76 -1.27
C ALA A 398 -0.13 -40.58 -1.17
N GLY A 399 -0.74 -39.89 -2.14
CA GLY A 399 -2.18 -39.68 -2.19
C GLY A 399 -2.76 -38.70 -1.15
N SER A 400 -1.93 -37.98 -0.35
CA SER A 400 -2.38 -37.05 0.68
C SER A 400 -1.71 -35.69 0.57
N LEU A 401 -2.44 -34.62 0.91
CA LEU A 401 -1.92 -33.27 1.10
C LEU A 401 -1.54 -33.01 2.56
N GLY A 402 -1.73 -33.98 3.46
CA GLY A 402 -1.48 -33.86 4.88
C GLY A 402 -0.01 -33.70 5.28
N PRO A 403 0.24 -33.42 6.56
CA PRO A 403 1.59 -33.33 7.07
C PRO A 403 2.31 -34.67 6.96
N PRO A 404 3.64 -34.67 6.72
CA PRO A 404 4.40 -35.90 6.76
C PRO A 404 4.27 -36.57 8.14
N PRO A 405 4.32 -37.91 8.19
CA PRO A 405 4.23 -38.63 9.46
C PRO A 405 5.31 -38.15 10.43
N ALA A 406 4.95 -38.09 11.71
CA ALA A 406 5.90 -37.71 12.76
C ALA A 406 7.09 -38.67 12.73
N LEU A 407 8.30 -38.13 12.80
CA LEU A 407 9.48 -38.98 13.03
C LEU A 407 9.27 -39.76 14.33
N PRO A 408 9.60 -41.06 14.36
CA PRO A 408 9.52 -41.84 15.60
C PRO A 408 10.29 -41.09 16.69
N SER A 409 9.71 -41.01 17.89
CA SER A 409 10.42 -40.45 19.04
C SER A 409 11.67 -41.28 19.24
N GLN A 410 12.85 -40.69 19.12
CA GLN A 410 14.04 -41.30 19.74
C GLN A 410 13.72 -41.38 21.22
N LYS A 411 13.35 -42.58 21.68
CA LYS A 411 13.41 -42.90 23.09
C LYS A 411 14.89 -42.72 23.46
N TYR A 412 15.19 -41.71 24.27
CA TYR A 412 16.48 -41.69 24.95
C TYR A 412 16.52 -42.95 25.85
N GLY A 413 17.21 -43.98 25.38
CA GLY A 413 17.57 -45.10 26.23
C GLY A 413 18.42 -44.50 27.36
N MET A 414 17.93 -44.60 28.58
CA MET A 414 18.78 -44.50 29.74
C MET A 414 19.81 -45.61 29.58
N VAL A 415 21.05 -45.21 29.29
CA VAL A 415 22.21 -46.09 29.48
C VAL A 415 22.24 -46.30 30.97
N GLY A 416 21.82 -47.49 31.42
CA GLY A 416 22.00 -47.92 32.80
C GLY A 416 23.49 -47.94 33.14
N MET A 417 23.88 -47.09 34.06
CA MET A 417 25.09 -47.30 34.82
C MET A 417 24.76 -48.44 35.79
N THR A 418 25.20 -49.63 35.48
CA THR A 418 25.38 -50.69 36.46
C THR A 418 26.84 -50.69 36.87
N THR A 419 27.06 -50.39 38.18
CA THR A 419 28.18 -50.67 39.07
C THR A 419 29.59 -50.61 38.51
#